data_76797617baa5b31614abc43eb15c4716
#
_entry.id   76797617baa5b31614abc43eb15c4716
#
_cell.length_a   1.000
_cell.length_b   1.000
_cell.length_c   1.000
_cell.angle_alpha   90.00
_cell.angle_beta   90.00
_cell.angle_gamma   90.00
#
_symmetry.space_group_name_H-M   'P 1'
#
loop_
_entity.id
_entity.type
_entity.pdbx_description
1 polymer ?
#
loop_
_entity_poly.entity_id
_entity_poly.type
_entity_poly.pdbx_seq_one_letter_code
_entity_poly.pdbx_strand_id
1 'polypeptide(L)'
;MAKKKKVTGLIKLQIAAGAATPAPPVGPALGQHGVNIVEFTKAYNAATESQRGNIVPVEITVYEDRSFTFVLKTPPAAELIKKAAGVQKGSGTPNTVKVGSITMAQAREIGEAKMADLNANDVEAAAKIIAGTARSMGITVEA
;
A
#
# COMPACT_ATOMS: atom_id res chain seq x y z
N MET A 1 19.59 14.91 25.47
CA MET A 1 18.57 15.24 24.46
C MET A 1 18.98 14.67 23.12
N ALA A 2 18.21 13.76 22.56
CA ALA A 2 18.50 13.24 21.23
C ALA A 2 18.33 14.37 20.20
N LYS A 3 19.39 14.70 19.48
CA LYS A 3 19.30 15.66 18.38
C LYS A 3 18.31 15.10 17.35
N LYS A 4 17.23 15.82 17.08
CA LYS A 4 16.34 15.48 15.99
C LYS A 4 17.15 15.50 14.70
N LYS A 5 17.32 14.34 14.08
CA LYS A 5 17.98 14.23 12.78
C LYS A 5 17.16 14.98 11.74
N LYS A 6 17.83 15.72 10.88
CA LYS A 6 17.17 16.46 9.83
C LYS A 6 16.79 15.51 8.70
N VAL A 7 15.53 15.57 8.27
CA VAL A 7 15.02 14.78 7.15
C VAL A 7 15.51 15.37 5.84
N THR A 8 16.17 14.57 5.00
CA THR A 8 16.61 14.98 3.67
C THR A 8 15.66 14.55 2.57
N GLY A 9 14.88 13.50 2.80
CA GLY A 9 13.92 13.03 1.82
C GLY A 9 12.90 12.05 2.39
N LEU A 10 11.80 11.93 1.68
CA LEU A 10 10.74 10.99 1.96
C LEU A 10 10.49 10.15 0.70
N ILE A 11 10.50 8.83 0.85
CA ILE A 11 10.30 7.88 -0.25
C ILE A 11 9.06 7.06 0.05
N LYS A 12 8.16 6.97 -0.91
CA LYS A 12 6.96 6.12 -0.82
C LYS A 12 7.02 5.05 -1.89
N LEU A 13 6.98 3.79 -1.49
CA LEU A 13 7.06 2.64 -2.38
C LEU A 13 5.96 1.63 -2.06
N GLN A 14 5.59 0.86 -3.06
CA GLN A 14 4.73 -0.31 -2.90
C GLN A 14 5.54 -1.55 -3.30
N ILE A 15 5.78 -2.44 -2.36
CA ILE A 15 6.63 -3.60 -2.54
C ILE A 15 5.88 -4.84 -2.07
N ALA A 16 6.03 -5.95 -2.79
CA ALA A 16 5.48 -7.22 -2.35
C ALA A 16 6.10 -7.65 -1.00
N ALA A 17 5.26 -8.02 -0.06
CA ALA A 17 5.68 -8.38 1.28
C ALA A 17 6.62 -9.60 1.24
N GLY A 18 7.74 -9.51 1.94
CA GLY A 18 8.76 -10.55 2.00
C GLY A 18 9.55 -10.77 0.71
N ALA A 19 9.35 -9.93 -0.31
CA ALA A 19 9.97 -10.06 -1.63
C ALA A 19 10.71 -8.80 -2.09
N ALA A 20 11.10 -7.92 -1.16
CA ALA A 20 11.90 -6.75 -1.50
C ALA A 20 13.29 -7.17 -2.00
N THR A 21 13.69 -6.63 -3.14
CA THR A 21 14.99 -6.88 -3.76
C THR A 21 15.64 -5.56 -4.17
N PRO A 22 16.97 -5.53 -4.36
CA PRO A 22 17.64 -4.33 -4.87
C PRO A 22 17.25 -3.95 -6.30
N ALA A 23 16.50 -4.79 -7.00
CA ALA A 23 16.00 -4.51 -8.33
C ALA A 23 14.98 -3.36 -8.33
N PRO A 24 14.75 -2.67 -9.49
CA PRO A 24 13.71 -1.64 -9.57
C PRO A 24 12.35 -2.15 -9.06
N PRO A 25 11.54 -1.30 -8.37
CA PRO A 25 11.74 0.14 -8.18
C PRO A 25 12.56 0.54 -6.94
N VAL A 26 12.99 -0.43 -6.11
CA VAL A 26 13.64 -0.15 -4.82
C VAL A 26 15.04 0.44 -4.99
N GLY A 27 15.85 -0.16 -5.83
CA GLY A 27 17.23 0.26 -6.05
C GLY A 27 17.38 1.73 -6.46
N PRO A 28 16.76 2.16 -7.56
CA PRO A 28 16.84 3.55 -8.01
C PRO A 28 16.27 4.55 -6.99
N ALA A 29 15.17 4.23 -6.34
CA ALA A 29 14.53 5.11 -5.36
C ALA A 29 15.42 5.36 -4.14
N LEU A 30 16.03 4.34 -3.60
CA LEU A 30 16.92 4.43 -2.45
C LEU A 30 18.32 4.92 -2.82
N GLY A 31 18.81 4.54 -3.99
CA GLY A 31 20.12 4.93 -4.47
C GLY A 31 20.30 6.44 -4.63
N GLN A 32 19.26 7.13 -5.08
CA GLN A 32 19.24 8.59 -5.20
C GLN A 32 19.49 9.31 -3.87
N HIS A 33 19.10 8.69 -2.77
CA HIS A 33 19.25 9.25 -1.43
C HIS A 33 20.46 8.69 -0.67
N GLY A 34 21.22 7.79 -1.29
CA GLY A 34 22.41 7.20 -0.67
C GLY A 34 22.11 6.24 0.48
N VAL A 35 20.94 5.69 0.53
CA VAL A 35 20.52 4.72 1.55
C VAL A 35 21.06 3.32 1.24
N ASN A 36 21.42 2.57 2.29
CA ASN A 36 21.85 1.19 2.13
C ASN A 36 20.67 0.29 1.73
N ILE A 37 20.62 -0.08 0.47
CA ILE A 37 19.53 -0.87 -0.13
C ILE A 37 19.43 -2.26 0.51
N VAL A 38 20.56 -2.90 0.77
CA VAL A 38 20.60 -4.27 1.34
C VAL A 38 20.04 -4.29 2.76
N GLU A 39 20.42 -3.31 3.57
CA GLU A 39 19.91 -3.16 4.94
C GLU A 39 18.39 -2.93 4.95
N PHE A 40 17.91 -2.06 4.08
CA PHE A 40 16.48 -1.80 3.93
C PHE A 40 15.72 -3.07 3.50
N THR A 41 16.18 -3.78 2.49
CA THR A 41 15.49 -4.98 1.99
C THR A 41 15.42 -6.07 3.03
N LYS A 42 16.48 -6.27 3.81
CA LYS A 42 16.49 -7.23 4.92
C LYS A 42 15.48 -6.83 6.01
N ALA A 43 15.50 -5.58 6.44
CA ALA A 43 14.59 -5.07 7.47
C ALA A 43 13.14 -5.14 7.01
N TYR A 44 12.84 -4.74 5.77
CA TYR A 44 11.51 -4.78 5.19
C TYR A 44 11.00 -6.24 5.09
N ASN A 45 11.79 -7.13 4.55
CA ASN A 45 11.41 -8.55 4.41
C ASN A 45 11.11 -9.19 5.77
N ALA A 46 11.92 -8.91 6.78
CA ALA A 46 11.69 -9.40 8.14
C ALA A 46 10.39 -8.85 8.73
N ALA A 47 10.12 -7.55 8.53
CA ALA A 47 8.93 -6.90 9.05
C ALA A 47 7.64 -7.32 8.33
N THR A 48 7.72 -7.72 7.08
CA THR A 48 6.56 -8.07 6.25
C THR A 48 6.40 -9.57 6.00
N GLU A 49 7.20 -10.40 6.61
CA GLU A 49 7.14 -11.85 6.40
C GLU A 49 5.77 -12.46 6.70
N SER A 50 5.10 -11.97 7.74
CA SER A 50 3.75 -12.39 8.11
C SER A 50 2.67 -12.00 7.10
N GLN A 51 2.96 -11.05 6.22
CA GLN A 51 2.04 -10.51 5.22
C GLN A 51 2.37 -10.95 3.79
N ARG A 52 3.17 -12.00 3.64
CA ARG A 52 3.53 -12.55 2.33
C ARG A 52 2.32 -12.75 1.43
N GLY A 53 2.46 -12.41 0.15
CA GLY A 53 1.40 -12.48 -0.83
C GLY A 53 0.58 -11.20 -0.97
N ASN A 54 0.79 -10.21 -0.11
CA ASN A 54 0.18 -8.89 -0.22
C ASN A 54 1.22 -7.86 -0.67
N ILE A 55 0.77 -6.82 -1.33
CA ILE A 55 1.60 -5.64 -1.58
C ILE A 55 1.46 -4.73 -0.37
N VAL A 56 2.58 -4.38 0.25
CA VAL A 56 2.60 -3.51 1.42
C VAL A 56 3.25 -2.18 1.05
N PRO A 57 2.51 -1.06 1.14
CA PRO A 57 3.12 0.25 0.97
C PRO A 57 4.07 0.55 2.12
N VAL A 58 5.20 1.14 1.79
CA VAL A 58 6.19 1.56 2.77
C VAL A 58 6.53 3.03 2.56
N GLU A 59 6.61 3.75 3.65
CA GLU A 59 7.03 5.15 3.68
C GLU A 59 8.37 5.24 4.38
N ILE A 60 9.41 5.61 3.64
CA ILE A 60 10.79 5.63 4.10
C ILE A 60 11.23 7.08 4.32
N THR A 61 11.65 7.41 5.53
CA THR A 61 12.23 8.71 5.85
C THR A 61 13.73 8.61 5.87
N VAL A 62 14.41 9.43 5.06
CA VAL A 62 15.88 9.47 4.95
C VAL A 62 16.41 10.69 5.68
N TYR A 63 17.45 10.51 6.47
CA TYR A 63 18.10 11.56 7.26
C TYR A 63 19.46 11.99 6.66
N GLU A 64 19.96 13.13 7.11
CA GLU A 64 21.25 13.69 6.63
C GLU A 64 22.45 12.76 6.82
N ASP A 65 22.42 11.92 7.83
CA ASP A 65 23.47 10.94 8.12
C ASP A 65 23.35 9.64 7.29
N ARG A 66 22.49 9.63 6.27
CA ARG A 66 22.15 8.48 5.43
C ARG A 66 21.47 7.34 6.18
N SER A 67 21.08 7.55 7.42
CA SER A 67 20.19 6.61 8.12
C SER A 67 18.76 6.75 7.60
N PHE A 68 17.97 5.74 7.82
CA PHE A 68 16.57 5.74 7.42
C PHE A 68 15.68 5.13 8.50
N THR A 69 14.43 5.54 8.48
CA THR A 69 13.34 4.87 9.20
C THR A 69 12.22 4.59 8.22
N PHE A 70 11.47 3.54 8.44
CA PHE A 70 10.34 3.21 7.59
C PHE A 70 9.10 2.87 8.40
N VAL A 71 7.94 3.18 7.81
CA VAL A 71 6.63 2.85 8.38
C VAL A 71 5.88 2.02 7.34
N LEU A 72 5.36 0.88 7.78
CA LEU A 72 4.53 0.02 6.94
C LEU A 72 3.09 0.49 7.04
N LYS A 73 2.42 0.51 5.90
CA LYS A 73 1.00 0.83 5.78
C LYS A 73 0.21 -0.44 5.51
N THR A 74 -1.10 -0.37 5.62
CA THR A 74 -1.97 -1.47 5.22
C THR A 74 -1.92 -1.67 3.70
N PRO A 75 -2.23 -2.89 3.18
CA PRO A 75 -2.23 -3.12 1.74
C PRO A 75 -3.10 -2.10 1.00
N PRO A 76 -2.74 -1.70 -0.25
CA PRO A 76 -3.53 -0.75 -1.01
C PRO A 76 -4.97 -1.24 -1.19
N ALA A 77 -5.93 -0.33 -1.11
CA ALA A 77 -7.34 -0.67 -1.31
C ALA A 77 -7.58 -1.33 -2.67
N ALA A 78 -6.89 -0.86 -3.70
CA ALA A 78 -6.98 -1.43 -5.05
C ALA A 78 -6.62 -2.92 -5.08
N GLU A 79 -5.57 -3.33 -4.39
CA GLU A 79 -5.18 -4.74 -4.33
C GLU A 79 -6.19 -5.61 -3.60
N LEU A 80 -6.72 -5.11 -2.49
CA LEU A 80 -7.76 -5.81 -1.73
C LEU A 80 -9.06 -5.94 -2.53
N ILE A 81 -9.44 -4.90 -3.26
CA ILE A 81 -10.63 -4.91 -4.13
C ILE A 81 -10.44 -5.90 -5.28
N LYS A 82 -9.28 -5.93 -5.93
CA LYS A 82 -8.99 -6.89 -6.99
C LYS A 82 -9.07 -8.33 -6.50
N LYS A 83 -8.56 -8.62 -5.32
CA LYS A 83 -8.67 -9.94 -4.70
C LYS A 83 -10.13 -10.32 -4.42
N ALA A 84 -10.91 -9.40 -3.86
CA ALA A 84 -12.33 -9.64 -3.55
C ALA A 84 -13.17 -9.85 -4.82
N ALA A 85 -12.89 -9.11 -5.87
CA ALA A 85 -13.58 -9.23 -7.17
C ALA A 85 -13.08 -10.42 -8.02
N GLY A 86 -11.92 -10.98 -7.68
CA GLY A 86 -11.31 -12.06 -8.44
C GLY A 86 -10.72 -11.63 -9.79
N VAL A 87 -10.39 -10.35 -9.95
CA VAL A 87 -9.78 -9.80 -11.16
C VAL A 87 -8.30 -9.50 -10.95
N GLN A 88 -7.49 -9.64 -12.00
CA GLN A 88 -6.07 -9.38 -11.94
C GLN A 88 -5.74 -7.89 -12.16
N LYS A 89 -6.57 -7.20 -12.91
CA LYS A 89 -6.35 -5.81 -13.29
C LYS A 89 -7.67 -5.04 -13.34
N GLY A 90 -7.63 -3.78 -12.93
CA GLY A 90 -8.75 -2.86 -13.08
C GLY A 90 -8.96 -2.43 -14.52
N SER A 91 -10.09 -1.77 -14.80
CA SER A 91 -10.41 -1.25 -16.13
C SER A 91 -9.55 -0.04 -16.50
N GLY A 92 -9.10 0.03 -17.74
CA GLY A 92 -8.50 1.22 -18.33
C GLY A 92 -9.50 2.33 -18.63
N THR A 93 -10.79 1.97 -18.77
CA THR A 93 -11.90 2.89 -19.02
C THR A 93 -13.06 2.59 -18.05
N PRO A 94 -12.88 2.88 -16.74
CA PRO A 94 -13.80 2.38 -15.72
C PRO A 94 -15.22 2.95 -15.80
N ASN A 95 -15.40 4.07 -16.45
CA ASN A 95 -16.72 4.68 -16.66
C ASN A 95 -17.55 3.97 -17.75
N THR A 96 -16.91 3.28 -18.68
CA THR A 96 -17.56 2.60 -19.82
C THR A 96 -17.44 1.09 -19.75
N VAL A 97 -16.31 0.57 -19.28
CA VAL A 97 -16.05 -0.87 -19.20
C VAL A 97 -15.92 -1.29 -17.74
N LYS A 98 -16.80 -2.18 -17.31
CA LYS A 98 -16.74 -2.81 -15.98
C LYS A 98 -16.10 -4.19 -16.09
N VAL A 99 -15.18 -4.49 -15.18
CA VAL A 99 -14.38 -5.74 -15.22
C VAL A 99 -14.72 -6.73 -14.12
N GLY A 100 -15.51 -6.32 -13.14
CA GLY A 100 -15.91 -7.16 -12.02
C GLY A 100 -16.90 -6.50 -11.11
N SER A 101 -17.25 -7.19 -10.04
CA SER A 101 -18.13 -6.67 -8.99
C SER A 101 -17.73 -7.20 -7.62
N ILE A 102 -18.03 -6.41 -6.59
CA ILE A 102 -17.93 -6.81 -5.18
C ILE A 102 -19.26 -6.47 -4.49
N THR A 103 -19.49 -7.10 -3.35
CA THR A 103 -20.66 -6.78 -2.51
C THR A 103 -20.30 -5.70 -1.48
N MET A 104 -21.33 -5.05 -0.93
CA MET A 104 -21.11 -4.11 0.19
C MET A 104 -20.50 -4.79 1.42
N ALA A 105 -20.81 -6.06 1.66
CA ALA A 105 -20.20 -6.84 2.73
C ALA A 105 -18.67 -6.94 2.53
N GLN A 106 -18.23 -7.23 1.31
CA GLN A 106 -16.80 -7.26 0.98
C GLN A 106 -16.15 -5.87 1.12
N ALA A 107 -16.86 -4.81 0.72
CA ALA A 107 -16.38 -3.45 0.92
C ALA A 107 -16.21 -3.09 2.40
N ARG A 108 -17.12 -3.54 3.27
CA ARG A 108 -17.00 -3.38 4.72
C ARG A 108 -15.80 -4.13 5.29
N GLU A 109 -15.57 -5.36 4.88
CA GLU A 109 -14.40 -6.14 5.31
C GLU A 109 -13.08 -5.45 4.92
N ILE A 110 -12.97 -4.96 3.69
CA ILE A 110 -11.79 -4.22 3.23
C ILE A 110 -11.64 -2.91 4.02
N GLY A 111 -12.72 -2.18 4.23
CA GLY A 111 -12.72 -0.95 5.00
C GLY A 111 -12.28 -1.17 6.44
N GLU A 112 -12.75 -2.24 7.06
CA GLU A 112 -12.38 -2.63 8.43
C GLU A 112 -10.88 -2.96 8.52
N ALA A 113 -10.35 -3.69 7.55
CA ALA A 113 -8.92 -4.01 7.49
C ALA A 113 -8.04 -2.76 7.33
N LYS A 114 -8.56 -1.70 6.71
CA LYS A 114 -7.85 -0.43 6.48
C LYS A 114 -8.19 0.68 7.47
N MET A 115 -9.03 0.44 8.47
CA MET A 115 -9.47 1.48 9.41
C MET A 115 -8.32 2.27 10.03
N ALA A 116 -7.16 1.63 10.27
CA ALA A 116 -5.98 2.28 10.81
C ALA A 116 -5.42 3.39 9.91
N ASP A 117 -5.58 3.26 8.59
CA ASP A 117 -5.06 4.21 7.59
C ASP A 117 -6.13 5.14 7.03
N LEU A 118 -7.39 4.89 7.32
CA LEU A 118 -8.51 5.70 6.86
C LEU A 118 -8.91 6.73 7.92
N ASN A 119 -9.45 7.86 7.48
CA ASN A 119 -10.05 8.85 8.37
C ASN A 119 -11.56 8.64 8.57
N ALA A 120 -12.04 7.44 8.32
CA ALA A 120 -13.43 7.07 8.52
C ALA A 120 -13.73 6.93 10.03
N ASN A 121 -14.90 7.39 10.43
CA ASN A 121 -15.33 7.32 11.84
C ASN A 121 -15.92 5.95 12.20
N ASP A 122 -16.47 5.25 11.21
CA ASP A 122 -17.08 3.93 11.40
C ASP A 122 -16.88 3.03 10.17
N VAL A 123 -17.27 1.78 10.28
CA VAL A 123 -17.14 0.78 9.21
C VAL A 123 -17.96 1.14 7.96
N GLU A 124 -19.14 1.74 8.14
CA GLU A 124 -20.00 2.15 7.02
C GLU A 124 -19.34 3.28 6.21
N ALA A 125 -18.73 4.26 6.88
CA ALA A 125 -17.96 5.31 6.20
C ALA A 125 -16.75 4.73 5.46
N ALA A 126 -16.04 3.79 6.07
CA ALA A 126 -14.93 3.08 5.42
C ALA A 126 -15.41 2.28 4.20
N ALA A 127 -16.55 1.60 4.28
CA ALA A 127 -17.13 0.87 3.15
C ALA A 127 -17.45 1.79 1.98
N LYS A 128 -17.95 3.00 2.24
CA LYS A 128 -18.21 4.01 1.19
C LYS A 128 -16.93 4.46 0.48
N ILE A 129 -15.85 4.64 1.23
CA ILE A 129 -14.53 4.98 0.67
C ILE A 129 -14.05 3.86 -0.25
N ILE A 130 -14.15 2.62 0.18
CA ILE A 130 -13.77 1.46 -0.61
C ILE A 130 -14.66 1.29 -1.85
N ALA A 131 -15.97 1.50 -1.72
CA ALA A 131 -16.90 1.48 -2.84
C ALA A 131 -16.56 2.52 -3.91
N GLY A 132 -16.17 3.73 -3.49
CA GLY A 132 -15.70 4.78 -4.40
C GLY A 132 -14.43 4.39 -5.14
N THR A 133 -13.47 3.78 -4.45
CA THR A 133 -12.24 3.25 -5.06
C THR A 133 -12.55 2.14 -6.07
N ALA A 134 -13.43 1.21 -5.73
CA ALA A 134 -13.86 0.13 -6.62
C ALA A 134 -14.50 0.69 -7.90
N ARG A 135 -15.36 1.68 -7.76
CA ARG A 135 -15.98 2.35 -8.90
C ARG A 135 -14.94 2.97 -9.82
N SER A 136 -13.91 3.61 -9.27
CA SER A 136 -12.81 4.19 -10.04
C SER A 136 -11.97 3.15 -10.80
N MET A 137 -12.06 1.88 -10.39
CA MET A 137 -11.35 0.76 -11.03
C MET A 137 -12.21 0.02 -12.06
N GLY A 138 -13.46 0.42 -12.26
CA GLY A 138 -14.39 -0.30 -13.11
C GLY A 138 -14.99 -1.55 -12.45
N ILE A 139 -15.03 -1.58 -11.13
CA ILE A 139 -15.63 -2.65 -10.35
C ILE A 139 -16.93 -2.13 -9.74
N THR A 140 -18.05 -2.79 -10.01
CA THR A 140 -19.34 -2.40 -9.45
C THR A 140 -19.48 -2.91 -8.02
N VAL A 141 -20.19 -2.14 -7.20
CA VAL A 141 -20.49 -2.52 -5.82
C VAL A 141 -21.97 -2.82 -5.72
N GLU A 142 -22.28 -4.05 -5.37
CA GLU A 142 -23.65 -4.53 -5.20
C GLU A 142 -24.07 -4.48 -3.74
N ALA A 143 -25.32 -4.21 -3.52
CA ALA A 143 -25.88 -4.14 -2.17
C ALA A 143 -25.83 -5.49 -1.41
#